data_91b5307f6e479957e3e19e4db914b4a5
#
_entry.id   91b5307f6e479957e3e19e4db914b4a5
#
_cell.length_a   1.000
_cell.length_b   1.000
_cell.length_c   1.000
_cell.angle_alpha   90.00
_cell.angle_beta   90.00
_cell.angle_gamma   90.00
#
_symmetry.space_group_name_H-M   'P 1'
#
loop_
_entity.id
_entity.type
_entity.pdbx_description
1 polymer ?
#
loop_
_entity_poly.entity_id
_entity_poly.type
_entity_poly.pdbx_seq_one_letter_code
_entity_poly.pdbx_strand_id
1 'polypeptide(L)'
;RDVERSRGLGDVYKRQLIHDIVITVGLLSLFDMDFSLTTVAAILTLAGYSVNDTVVTYDRIRENLRKYKKMPQYDLLNKSINDIFSRTILTGLTTLLASTALLIWGGDVLRSFSFTLVWGIIIGTYSSIYVSAVFLNFFDLRKQPDEKVLNPFGNI
;
A
#
# COMPACT_ATOMS: atom_id res chain seq x y z
N ARG A 1 11.16 20.65 3.28
CA ARG A 1 11.09 19.95 1.97
C ARG A 1 10.82 18.45 2.11
N ASP A 2 11.58 17.73 2.95
CA ASP A 2 11.36 16.29 3.16
C ASP A 2 10.09 16.01 4.00
N VAL A 3 9.70 16.93 4.86
CA VAL A 3 8.52 16.82 5.74
C VAL A 3 7.21 16.94 4.95
N GLU A 4 7.11 17.80 3.94
CA GLU A 4 5.90 17.92 3.11
C GLU A 4 5.72 16.74 2.18
N ARG A 5 6.81 16.21 1.60
CA ARG A 5 6.78 14.98 0.82
C ARG A 5 6.39 13.77 1.68
N SER A 6 6.88 13.71 2.91
CA SER A 6 6.50 12.64 3.85
C SER A 6 5.04 12.75 4.31
N ARG A 7 4.48 13.96 4.42
CA ARG A 7 3.05 14.16 4.71
C ARG A 7 2.16 13.69 3.57
N GLY A 8 2.44 14.07 2.33
CA GLY A 8 1.66 13.63 1.17
C GLY A 8 1.65 12.10 1.00
N LEU A 9 2.81 11.46 1.15
CA LEU A 9 2.92 9.99 1.13
C LEU A 9 2.21 9.35 2.32
N GLY A 10 2.28 9.97 3.51
CA GLY A 10 1.57 9.50 4.70
C GLY A 10 0.06 9.56 4.58
N ASP A 11 -0.48 10.58 3.89
CA ASP A 11 -1.92 10.72 3.69
C ASP A 11 -2.45 9.70 2.68
N VAL A 12 -1.71 9.42 1.61
CA VAL A 12 -2.05 8.37 0.64
C VAL A 12 -2.04 6.99 1.32
N TYR A 13 -1.02 6.73 2.13
CA TYR A 13 -0.89 5.51 2.92
C TYR A 13 -2.08 5.29 3.87
N LYS A 14 -2.51 6.32 4.62
CA LYS A 14 -3.67 6.23 5.53
C LYS A 14 -4.94 5.90 4.76
N ARG A 15 -5.16 6.54 3.61
CA ARG A 15 -6.34 6.29 2.77
C ARG A 15 -6.35 4.86 2.23
N GLN A 16 -5.21 4.35 1.81
CA GLN A 16 -5.08 2.97 1.34
C GLN A 16 -5.37 1.96 2.45
N LEU A 17 -4.83 2.17 3.65
CA LEU A 17 -5.08 1.30 4.78
C LEU A 17 -6.57 1.26 5.16
N ILE A 18 -7.22 2.42 5.21
CA ILE A 18 -8.66 2.51 5.46
C ILE A 18 -9.45 1.78 4.37
N HIS A 19 -9.11 1.97 3.11
CA HIS A 19 -9.72 1.27 1.97
C HIS A 19 -9.63 -0.25 2.14
N ASP A 20 -8.45 -0.79 2.43
CA ASP A 20 -8.22 -2.23 2.57
C ASP A 20 -9.03 -2.81 3.74
N ILE A 21 -9.08 -2.11 4.88
CA ILE A 21 -9.86 -2.52 6.04
C ILE A 21 -11.36 -2.49 5.72
N VAL A 22 -11.85 -1.41 5.12
CA VAL A 22 -13.29 -1.26 4.80
C VAL A 22 -13.75 -2.34 3.83
N ILE A 23 -12.98 -2.63 2.78
CA ILE A 23 -13.32 -3.68 1.83
C ILE A 23 -13.29 -5.05 2.51
N THR A 24 -12.28 -5.32 3.34
CA THR A 24 -12.18 -6.60 4.06
C THR A 24 -13.37 -6.81 5.00
N VAL A 25 -13.75 -5.79 5.77
CA VAL A 25 -14.93 -5.84 6.66
C VAL A 25 -16.23 -5.98 5.84
N GLY A 26 -16.32 -5.28 4.70
CA GLY A 26 -17.45 -5.41 3.78
C GLY A 26 -17.61 -6.83 3.22
N LEU A 27 -16.51 -7.49 2.87
CA LEU A 27 -16.51 -8.88 2.42
C LEU A 27 -16.93 -9.84 3.53
N LEU A 28 -16.44 -9.65 4.75
CA LEU A 28 -16.88 -10.46 5.91
C LEU A 28 -18.39 -10.38 6.12
N SER A 29 -18.95 -9.16 6.00
CA SER A 29 -20.40 -8.96 6.09
C SER A 29 -21.16 -9.61 4.93
N LEU A 30 -20.60 -9.57 3.71
CA LEU A 30 -21.22 -10.15 2.52
C LEU A 30 -21.29 -11.69 2.61
N PHE A 31 -20.28 -12.32 3.20
CA PHE A 31 -20.20 -13.77 3.37
C PHE A 31 -20.77 -14.27 4.71
N ASP A 32 -21.44 -13.39 5.44
CA ASP A 32 -22.09 -13.73 6.74
C ASP A 32 -21.12 -14.40 7.74
N MET A 33 -19.87 -13.92 7.73
CA MET A 33 -18.83 -14.47 8.60
C MET A 33 -18.90 -13.85 10.00
N ASP A 34 -18.72 -14.68 11.02
CA ASP A 34 -18.77 -14.25 12.41
C ASP A 34 -17.70 -13.20 12.71
N PHE A 35 -18.14 -12.05 13.23
CA PHE A 35 -17.26 -11.00 13.71
C PHE A 35 -16.84 -11.28 15.15
N SER A 36 -15.76 -12.02 15.32
CA SER A 36 -15.22 -12.46 16.61
C SER A 36 -13.89 -11.73 16.92
N LEU A 37 -13.38 -11.98 18.12
CA LEU A 37 -12.05 -11.47 18.52
C LEU A 37 -10.94 -11.97 17.59
N THR A 38 -11.06 -13.19 17.06
CA THR A 38 -10.12 -13.75 16.07
C THR A 38 -10.17 -13.01 14.75
N THR A 39 -11.35 -12.54 14.33
CA THR A 39 -11.52 -11.69 13.15
C THR A 39 -10.85 -10.33 13.34
N VAL A 40 -10.97 -9.72 14.51
CA VAL A 40 -10.26 -8.47 14.84
C VAL A 40 -8.75 -8.67 14.78
N ALA A 41 -8.24 -9.78 15.33
CA ALA A 41 -6.81 -10.13 15.25
C ALA A 41 -6.34 -10.30 13.79
N ALA A 42 -7.18 -10.91 12.93
CA ALA A 42 -6.89 -11.03 11.50
C ALA A 42 -6.81 -9.67 10.81
N ILE A 43 -7.75 -8.76 11.10
CA ILE A 43 -7.75 -7.40 10.54
C ILE A 43 -6.50 -6.62 10.96
N LEU A 44 -6.08 -6.73 12.22
CA LEU A 44 -4.84 -6.10 12.70
C LEU A 44 -3.60 -6.69 12.02
N THR A 45 -3.57 -8.00 11.83
CA THR A 45 -2.48 -8.69 11.11
C THR A 45 -2.43 -8.23 9.66
N LEU A 46 -3.60 -8.12 9.01
CA LEU A 46 -3.72 -7.61 7.65
C LEU A 46 -3.26 -6.16 7.54
N ALA A 47 -3.64 -5.32 8.51
CA ALA A 47 -3.17 -3.93 8.57
C ALA A 47 -1.63 -3.88 8.62
N GLY A 48 -1.00 -4.69 9.46
CA GLY A 48 0.46 -4.80 9.53
C GLY A 48 1.09 -5.29 8.23
N TYR A 49 0.48 -6.26 7.56
CA TYR A 49 0.92 -6.77 6.26
C TYR A 49 0.83 -5.69 5.17
N SER A 50 -0.32 -5.02 5.06
CA SER A 50 -0.54 -3.94 4.08
C SER A 50 0.42 -2.77 4.29
N VAL A 51 0.64 -2.39 5.56
CA VAL A 51 1.63 -1.36 5.95
C VAL A 51 3.02 -1.71 5.44
N ASN A 52 3.48 -2.92 5.69
CA ASN A 52 4.82 -3.36 5.32
C ASN A 52 5.04 -3.28 3.80
N ASP A 53 4.09 -3.77 3.01
CA ASP A 53 4.19 -3.75 1.54
C ASP A 53 4.13 -2.33 0.98
N THR A 54 3.25 -1.51 1.51
CA THR A 54 3.09 -0.10 1.11
C THR A 54 4.33 0.74 1.43
N VAL A 55 4.94 0.55 2.60
CA VAL A 55 6.19 1.25 2.98
C VAL A 55 7.31 0.93 1.99
N VAL A 56 7.47 -0.34 1.61
CA VAL A 56 8.48 -0.76 0.63
C VAL A 56 8.23 -0.13 -0.74
N THR A 57 6.97 -0.08 -1.17
CA THR A 57 6.57 0.56 -2.43
C THR A 57 6.94 2.04 -2.44
N TYR A 58 6.60 2.76 -1.38
CA TYR A 58 6.90 4.19 -1.29
C TYR A 58 8.38 4.48 -1.12
N ASP A 59 9.11 3.65 -0.40
CA ASP A 59 10.57 3.80 -0.27
C ASP A 59 11.25 3.67 -1.63
N ARG A 60 10.83 2.70 -2.45
CA ARG A 60 11.35 2.52 -3.81
C ARG A 60 11.00 3.69 -4.74
N ILE A 61 9.77 4.19 -4.66
CA ILE A 61 9.35 5.38 -5.42
C ILE A 61 10.21 6.59 -5.01
N ARG A 62 10.44 6.77 -3.71
CA ARG A 62 11.28 7.85 -3.18
C ARG A 62 12.74 7.74 -3.62
N GLU A 63 13.29 6.54 -3.63
CA GLU A 63 14.65 6.27 -4.17
C GLU A 63 14.73 6.65 -5.65
N ASN A 64 13.77 6.17 -6.46
CA ASN A 64 13.74 6.44 -7.89
C ASN A 64 13.51 7.94 -8.20
N LEU A 65 12.71 8.67 -7.40
CA LEU A 65 12.54 10.11 -7.50
C LEU A 65 13.87 10.87 -7.30
N ARG A 66 14.73 10.38 -6.41
CA ARG A 66 16.06 10.98 -6.18
C ARG A 66 17.03 10.64 -7.31
N LYS A 67 16.94 9.42 -7.85
CA LYS A 67 17.86 8.91 -8.88
C LYS A 67 17.53 9.44 -10.27
N TYR A 68 16.26 9.49 -10.64
CA TYR A 68 15.79 9.85 -12.00
C TYR A 68 15.09 11.22 -12.03
N LYS A 69 15.85 12.30 -11.83
CA LYS A 69 15.33 13.67 -11.73
C LYS A 69 14.62 14.19 -13.00
N LYS A 70 14.99 13.67 -14.18
CA LYS A 70 14.47 14.13 -15.50
C LYS A 70 13.39 13.23 -16.08
N MET A 71 13.09 12.07 -15.45
CA MET A 71 12.12 11.11 -15.97
C MET A 71 10.68 11.60 -15.70
N PRO A 72 9.73 11.50 -16.66
CA PRO A 72 8.32 11.79 -16.40
C PRO A 72 7.79 11.03 -15.18
N GLN A 73 6.86 11.65 -14.44
CA GLN A 73 6.34 11.02 -13.20
C GLN A 73 5.68 9.67 -13.46
N TYR A 74 4.93 9.54 -14.53
CA TYR A 74 4.27 8.29 -14.93
C TYR A 74 5.28 7.16 -15.17
N ASP A 75 6.33 7.41 -15.96
CA ASP A 75 7.36 6.42 -16.25
C ASP A 75 8.15 6.03 -15.01
N LEU A 76 8.38 6.98 -14.10
CA LEU A 76 9.05 6.75 -12.84
C LEU A 76 8.22 5.86 -11.90
N LEU A 77 6.91 6.10 -11.81
CA LEU A 77 6.00 5.26 -11.03
C LEU A 77 5.95 3.84 -11.60
N ASN A 78 5.78 3.71 -12.91
CA ASN A 78 5.76 2.42 -13.59
C ASN A 78 7.07 1.63 -13.38
N LYS A 79 8.22 2.32 -13.50
CA LYS A 79 9.52 1.73 -13.20
C LYS A 79 9.63 1.28 -11.75
N SER A 80 9.19 2.10 -10.81
CA SER A 80 9.27 1.79 -9.39
C SER A 80 8.41 0.58 -9.02
N ILE A 81 7.22 0.47 -9.60
CA ILE A 81 6.35 -0.68 -9.41
C ILE A 81 6.99 -1.94 -9.99
N ASN A 82 7.53 -1.88 -11.21
CA ASN A 82 8.22 -3.01 -11.82
C ASN A 82 9.42 -3.50 -10.99
N ASP A 83 10.16 -2.58 -10.38
CA ASP A 83 11.33 -2.91 -9.57
C ASP A 83 10.98 -3.74 -8.32
N ILE A 84 9.77 -3.55 -7.76
CA ILE A 84 9.30 -4.25 -6.55
C ILE A 84 8.31 -5.38 -6.85
N PHE A 85 7.78 -5.46 -8.07
CA PHE A 85 6.69 -6.35 -8.46
C PHE A 85 6.97 -7.82 -8.07
N SER A 86 8.16 -8.31 -8.41
CA SER A 86 8.55 -9.69 -8.09
C SER A 86 8.55 -9.96 -6.58
N ARG A 87 9.02 -9.01 -5.78
CA ARG A 87 9.03 -9.11 -4.32
C ARG A 87 7.61 -9.11 -3.74
N THR A 88 6.78 -8.19 -4.17
CA THR A 88 5.39 -8.05 -3.70
C THR A 88 4.58 -9.30 -4.05
N ILE A 89 4.70 -9.81 -5.28
CA ILE A 89 4.03 -11.05 -5.70
C ILE A 89 4.54 -12.25 -4.90
N LEU A 90 5.84 -12.40 -4.72
CA LEU A 90 6.40 -13.53 -3.98
C LEU A 90 5.95 -13.52 -2.52
N THR A 91 6.01 -12.36 -1.87
CA THR A 91 5.56 -12.18 -0.48
C THR A 91 4.05 -12.43 -0.35
N GLY A 92 3.25 -11.88 -1.26
CA GLY A 92 1.80 -12.09 -1.30
C GLY A 92 1.45 -13.56 -1.52
N LEU A 93 2.11 -14.22 -2.46
CA LEU A 93 1.85 -15.63 -2.78
C LEU A 93 2.20 -16.56 -1.61
N THR A 94 3.36 -16.38 -0.98
CA THR A 94 3.77 -17.20 0.17
C THR A 94 2.83 -17.05 1.34
N THR A 95 2.42 -15.83 1.66
CA THR A 95 1.48 -15.55 2.75
C THR A 95 0.08 -16.06 2.41
N LEU A 96 -0.34 -15.94 1.14
CA LEU A 96 -1.61 -16.46 0.66
C LEU A 96 -1.67 -17.99 0.76
N LEU A 97 -0.60 -18.69 0.36
CA LEU A 97 -0.51 -20.14 0.49
C LEU A 97 -0.61 -20.60 1.96
N ALA A 98 0.11 -19.94 2.87
CA ALA A 98 0.05 -20.22 4.29
C ALA A 98 -1.36 -19.98 4.86
N SER A 99 -2.00 -18.86 4.51
CA SER A 99 -3.36 -18.53 4.96
C SER A 99 -4.41 -19.48 4.38
N THR A 100 -4.24 -19.92 3.14
CA THR A 100 -5.13 -20.90 2.49
C THR A 100 -4.98 -22.28 3.13
N ALA A 101 -3.75 -22.69 3.44
CA ALA A 101 -3.53 -23.93 4.19
C ALA A 101 -4.21 -23.87 5.56
N LEU A 102 -4.11 -22.75 6.26
CA LEU A 102 -4.78 -22.54 7.53
C LEU A 102 -6.31 -22.53 7.39
N LEU A 103 -6.86 -22.03 6.29
CA LEU A 103 -8.30 -22.04 6.01
C LEU A 103 -8.82 -23.48 5.80
N ILE A 104 -8.03 -24.36 5.16
CA ILE A 104 -8.42 -25.73 4.85
C ILE A 104 -8.25 -26.64 6.08
N TRP A 105 -7.16 -26.51 6.81
CA TRP A 105 -6.79 -27.43 7.89
C TRP A 105 -6.90 -26.84 9.30
N GLY A 106 -7.16 -25.54 9.46
CA GLY A 106 -7.17 -24.84 10.74
C GLY A 106 -8.42 -25.10 11.62
N GLY A 107 -9.44 -25.78 11.09
CA GLY A 107 -10.68 -26.06 11.81
C GLY A 107 -11.59 -24.82 11.97
N ASP A 108 -12.75 -25.05 12.60
CA ASP A 108 -13.80 -24.03 12.68
C ASP A 108 -13.39 -22.78 13.47
N VAL A 109 -12.55 -22.93 14.49
CA VAL A 109 -12.08 -21.82 15.34
C VAL A 109 -11.26 -20.79 14.54
N LEU A 110 -10.48 -21.27 13.58
CA LEU A 110 -9.60 -20.41 12.76
C LEU A 110 -10.22 -20.05 11.41
N ARG A 111 -11.42 -20.51 11.12
CA ARG A 111 -12.06 -20.33 9.82
C ARG A 111 -12.25 -18.84 9.48
N SER A 112 -12.89 -18.07 10.36
CA SER A 112 -13.10 -16.64 10.15
C SER A 112 -11.79 -15.86 10.08
N PHE A 113 -10.82 -16.22 10.92
CA PHE A 113 -9.47 -15.64 10.89
C PHE A 113 -8.78 -15.87 9.55
N SER A 114 -8.70 -17.12 9.11
CA SER A 114 -8.01 -17.52 7.89
C SER A 114 -8.70 -16.98 6.64
N PHE A 115 -10.03 -16.98 6.62
CA PHE A 115 -10.83 -16.38 5.55
C PHE A 115 -10.53 -14.89 5.41
N THR A 116 -10.52 -14.14 6.52
CA THR A 116 -10.18 -12.72 6.56
C THR A 116 -8.78 -12.46 6.01
N LEU A 117 -7.79 -13.30 6.38
CA LEU A 117 -6.43 -13.17 5.89
C LEU A 117 -6.32 -13.44 4.39
N VAL A 118 -6.93 -14.52 3.88
CA VAL A 118 -6.88 -14.87 2.45
C VAL A 118 -7.42 -13.72 1.61
N TRP A 119 -8.63 -13.25 1.90
CA TRP A 119 -9.22 -12.14 1.14
C TRP A 119 -8.48 -10.83 1.35
N GLY A 120 -8.09 -10.53 2.58
CA GLY A 120 -7.35 -9.33 2.90
C GLY A 120 -5.99 -9.25 2.23
N ILE A 121 -5.25 -10.36 2.09
CA ILE A 121 -3.98 -10.41 1.38
C ILE A 121 -4.17 -10.18 -0.13
N ILE A 122 -5.20 -10.78 -0.73
CA ILE A 122 -5.53 -10.56 -2.16
C ILE A 122 -5.82 -9.08 -2.41
N ILE A 123 -6.69 -8.48 -1.60
CA ILE A 123 -7.07 -7.07 -1.71
C ILE A 123 -5.86 -6.17 -1.42
N GLY A 124 -5.11 -6.43 -0.35
CA GLY A 124 -3.96 -5.64 0.05
C GLY A 124 -2.82 -5.68 -0.98
N THR A 125 -2.55 -6.83 -1.58
CA THR A 125 -1.55 -6.95 -2.64
C THR A 125 -1.98 -6.16 -3.89
N TYR A 126 -3.24 -6.29 -4.30
CA TYR A 126 -3.80 -5.50 -5.40
C TYR A 126 -3.76 -4.01 -5.10
N SER A 127 -4.23 -3.60 -3.93
CA SER A 127 -4.29 -2.21 -3.48
C SER A 127 -2.90 -1.59 -3.39
N SER A 128 -1.92 -2.31 -2.86
CA SER A 128 -0.53 -1.84 -2.74
C SER A 128 0.09 -1.47 -4.10
N ILE A 129 -0.21 -2.22 -5.14
CA ILE A 129 0.33 -1.99 -6.48
C ILE A 129 -0.48 -0.93 -7.24
N TYR A 130 -1.80 -1.13 -7.37
CA TYR A 130 -2.62 -0.35 -8.28
C TYR A 130 -3.19 0.92 -7.64
N VAL A 131 -3.74 0.80 -6.44
CA VAL A 131 -4.39 1.94 -5.76
C VAL A 131 -3.34 2.97 -5.36
N SER A 132 -2.20 2.54 -4.83
CA SER A 132 -1.11 3.47 -4.49
C SER A 132 -0.54 4.18 -5.72
N ALA A 133 -0.40 3.49 -6.85
CA ALA A 133 0.07 4.09 -8.11
C ALA A 133 -0.92 5.15 -8.64
N VAL A 134 -2.22 4.85 -8.62
CA VAL A 134 -3.25 5.80 -9.05
C VAL A 134 -3.29 7.03 -8.15
N PHE A 135 -3.31 6.85 -6.83
CA PHE A 135 -3.28 7.98 -5.89
C PHE A 135 -2.04 8.85 -6.06
N LEU A 136 -0.87 8.25 -6.25
CA LEU A 136 0.37 9.00 -6.44
C LEU A 136 0.42 9.75 -7.77
N ASN A 137 -0.29 9.27 -8.80
CA ASN A 137 -0.38 9.96 -10.08
C ASN A 137 -1.23 11.24 -9.97
N PHE A 138 -2.21 11.29 -9.05
CA PHE A 138 -2.98 12.51 -8.77
C PHE A 138 -2.20 13.55 -7.96
N PHE A 139 -1.17 13.14 -7.22
CA PHE A 139 -0.30 14.05 -6.50
C PHE A 139 0.94 14.36 -7.35
N ASP A 140 1.15 15.64 -7.65
CA ASP A 140 2.37 16.09 -8.32
C ASP A 140 3.57 16.00 -7.36
N LEU A 141 4.22 14.84 -7.39
CA LEU A 141 5.37 14.51 -6.51
C LEU A 141 6.60 15.37 -6.80
N ARG A 142 6.57 16.13 -7.92
CA ARG A 142 7.67 16.96 -8.39
C ARG A 142 7.44 18.46 -8.26
N LYS A 143 6.29 18.91 -7.76
CA LYS A 143 6.08 20.33 -7.51
C LYS A 143 7.26 20.89 -6.73
N GLN A 144 8.18 21.47 -7.48
CA GLN A 144 9.16 22.38 -6.89
C GLN A 144 8.36 23.59 -6.39
N PRO A 145 8.57 24.06 -5.16
CA PRO A 145 8.15 25.40 -4.81
C PRO A 145 8.82 26.32 -5.82
N ASP A 146 8.05 27.20 -6.43
CA ASP A 146 8.49 28.16 -7.40
C ASP A 146 9.88 28.73 -7.04
N GLU A 147 10.79 28.68 -8.00
CA GLU A 147 12.11 29.26 -7.98
C GLU A 147 12.05 30.81 -7.77
N LYS A 148 10.84 31.35 -7.65
CA LYS A 148 10.56 32.80 -7.45
C LYS A 148 10.89 33.34 -6.06
N VAL A 149 11.25 32.51 -5.09
CA VAL A 149 11.60 32.99 -3.73
C VAL A 149 13.11 33.08 -3.47
N LEU A 150 13.95 32.74 -4.45
CA LEU A 150 15.41 32.75 -4.29
C LEU A 150 16.16 33.89 -5.02
N ASN A 151 15.46 34.94 -5.42
CA ASN A 151 16.11 36.18 -5.79
C ASN A 151 15.60 37.37 -4.95
N PRO A 152 16.06 37.53 -3.69
CA PRO A 152 15.82 38.77 -2.97
C PRO A 152 16.65 39.94 -3.51
N PHE A 153 17.57 39.71 -4.45
CA PHE A 153 18.40 40.71 -5.10
C PHE A 153 18.36 40.55 -6.63
N GLY A 154 17.15 40.44 -7.19
CA GLY A 154 16.94 40.61 -8.60
C GLY A 154 17.11 42.08 -8.94
N ASN A 155 18.15 42.36 -9.71
CA ASN A 155 18.52 43.54 -10.45
C ASN A 155 19.89 44.07 -10.07
N ILE A 156 20.86 43.70 -10.81
CA ILE A 156 21.56 44.64 -11.72
C ILE A 156 21.99 43.86 -12.93
#